data_f56b1abcbbde6bccda07ab6681430a6c
#
_entry.id   f56b1abcbbde6bccda07ab6681430a6c
#
_cell.length_a   1.000
_cell.length_b   1.000
_cell.length_c   1.000
_cell.angle_alpha   90.00
_cell.angle_beta   90.00
_cell.angle_gamma   90.00
#
_symmetry.space_group_name_H-M   'P 1'
#
loop_
_entity.id
_entity.type
_entity.pdbx_description
1 polymer ?
#
loop_
_entity_poly.entity_id
_entity_poly.type
_entity_poly.pdbx_seq_one_letter_code
_entity_poly.pdbx_strand_id
1 'polypeptide(L)'
;AYTPIKVEALTGSRTDITLNGNWLFMPDYQLANKNKAISTETNDQDWHIMSVPNFWTPIRIWLHGETMPSPKGAQPKGVSDTYYQQETDRCENYTFDYHRTKYAWYRQWLELPPGIEGKKLILTFDAVSKAAEIYINGTLATSHIGMYGEIRADGSRLLKPGKNLITVKVMRKMDGST
;
A
#
# COMPACT_ATOMS: atom_id res chain seq x y z
N ALA A 1 7.96 -13.45 0.97
CA ALA A 1 7.23 -13.80 -0.26
C ALA A 1 5.85 -13.18 -0.24
N TYR A 2 5.27 -12.89 -1.39
CA TYR A 2 3.90 -12.47 -1.55
C TYR A 2 2.96 -13.67 -1.60
N THR A 3 1.83 -13.57 -0.90
CA THR A 3 0.76 -14.56 -0.95
C THR A 3 -0.58 -13.83 -1.00
N PRO A 4 -1.49 -14.17 -1.95
CA PRO A 4 -2.84 -13.64 -1.98
C PRO A 4 -3.59 -13.90 -0.67
N ILE A 5 -4.48 -12.98 -0.32
CA ILE A 5 -5.37 -13.18 0.84
C ILE A 5 -6.54 -14.05 0.41
N LYS A 6 -6.79 -15.12 1.16
CA LYS A 6 -7.92 -16.01 0.94
C LYS A 6 -8.87 -15.98 2.13
N VAL A 7 -10.14 -15.72 1.85
CA VAL A 7 -11.22 -15.77 2.82
C VAL A 7 -11.98 -17.07 2.64
N GLU A 8 -11.89 -17.98 3.60
CA GLU A 8 -12.49 -19.30 3.51
C GLU A 8 -14.01 -19.28 3.67
N ALA A 9 -14.52 -18.48 4.61
CA ALA A 9 -15.95 -18.38 4.87
C ALA A 9 -16.29 -17.03 5.52
N LEU A 10 -17.53 -16.60 5.31
CA LEU A 10 -18.12 -15.48 6.02
C LEU A 10 -19.02 -16.03 7.12
N THR A 11 -18.80 -15.60 8.36
CA THR A 11 -19.54 -16.07 9.53
C THR A 11 -20.30 -14.92 10.19
N GLY A 12 -21.55 -15.18 10.59
CA GLY A 12 -22.39 -14.21 11.30
C GLY A 12 -22.85 -13.04 10.43
N SER A 13 -23.36 -11.99 11.08
CA SER A 13 -23.88 -10.79 10.44
C SER A 13 -22.79 -9.80 10.02
N ARG A 14 -21.60 -9.91 10.61
CA ARG A 14 -20.42 -9.09 10.31
C ARG A 14 -19.16 -9.94 10.39
N THR A 15 -18.31 -9.79 9.38
CA THR A 15 -16.99 -10.40 9.36
C THR A 15 -15.98 -9.30 9.03
N ASP A 16 -14.99 -9.13 9.89
CA ASP A 16 -13.87 -8.22 9.67
C ASP A 16 -12.65 -9.03 9.21
N ILE A 17 -12.03 -8.60 8.11
CA ILE A 17 -10.90 -9.27 7.49
C ILE A 17 -9.78 -8.26 7.37
N THR A 18 -8.61 -8.59 7.91
CA THR A 18 -7.43 -7.74 7.73
C THR A 18 -6.81 -7.93 6.35
N LEU A 19 -6.52 -6.84 5.68
CA LEU A 19 -5.73 -6.82 4.45
C LEU A 19 -4.26 -6.47 4.72
N ASN A 20 -3.87 -6.30 5.97
CA ASN A 20 -2.49 -6.07 6.36
C ASN A 20 -1.62 -7.27 5.97
N GLY A 21 -0.37 -6.99 5.66
CA GLY A 21 0.59 -8.01 5.25
C GLY A 21 1.37 -7.59 4.02
N ASN A 22 1.86 -8.54 3.26
CA ASN A 22 2.65 -8.25 2.07
C ASN A 22 1.74 -7.96 0.87
N TRP A 23 1.98 -6.81 0.26
CA TRP A 23 1.34 -6.37 -0.97
C TRP A 23 2.36 -6.31 -2.10
N LEU A 24 1.92 -6.46 -3.31
CA LEU A 24 2.71 -6.16 -4.50
C LEU A 24 2.81 -4.63 -4.64
N PHE A 25 3.98 -4.16 -5.05
CA PHE A 25 4.31 -2.73 -5.07
C PHE A 25 5.09 -2.37 -6.34
N MET A 26 4.73 -1.25 -6.97
CA MET A 26 5.46 -0.74 -8.11
C MET A 26 5.51 0.80 -8.06
N PRO A 27 6.72 1.39 -8.06
CA PRO A 27 6.86 2.84 -8.18
C PRO A 27 6.49 3.32 -9.58
N ASP A 28 6.00 4.53 -9.66
CA ASP A 28 5.49 5.13 -10.91
C ASP A 28 6.51 5.11 -12.06
N TYR A 29 7.77 5.40 -11.76
CA TYR A 29 8.81 5.51 -12.80
C TYR A 29 9.22 4.16 -13.40
N GLN A 30 8.93 3.03 -12.73
CA GLN A 30 9.20 1.68 -13.23
C GLN A 30 8.04 1.09 -14.04
N LEU A 31 6.89 1.77 -14.07
CA LEU A 31 5.70 1.27 -14.76
C LEU A 31 5.51 1.98 -16.10
N ALA A 32 5.79 1.29 -17.19
CA ALA A 32 5.71 1.86 -18.54
C ALA A 32 4.29 2.29 -18.94
N ASN A 33 3.28 1.56 -18.46
CA ASN A 33 1.87 1.85 -18.72
C ASN A 33 1.06 1.77 -17.42
N LYS A 34 0.55 2.91 -16.99
CA LYS A 34 -0.23 3.04 -15.75
C LYS A 34 -1.50 2.19 -15.72
N ASN A 35 -2.12 1.96 -16.88
CA ASN A 35 -3.32 1.11 -16.96
C ASN A 35 -3.02 -0.35 -16.59
N LYS A 36 -1.77 -0.79 -16.74
CA LYS A 36 -1.36 -2.11 -16.28
C LYS A 36 -1.45 -2.28 -14.76
N ALA A 37 -1.33 -1.20 -13.99
CA ALA A 37 -1.43 -1.29 -12.54
C ALA A 37 -2.82 -1.74 -12.07
N ILE A 38 -3.86 -1.31 -12.75
CA ILE A 38 -5.26 -1.58 -12.39
C ILE A 38 -5.85 -2.80 -13.09
N SER A 39 -5.20 -3.30 -14.17
CA SER A 39 -5.71 -4.44 -14.94
C SER A 39 -5.55 -5.75 -14.19
N THR A 40 -6.56 -6.58 -14.20
CA THR A 40 -6.53 -7.95 -13.69
C THR A 40 -5.70 -8.91 -14.53
N GLU A 41 -5.41 -8.53 -15.78
CA GLU A 41 -4.64 -9.33 -16.74
C GLU A 41 -3.13 -9.07 -16.68
N THR A 42 -2.69 -8.12 -15.85
CA THR A 42 -1.27 -7.80 -15.74
C THR A 42 -0.52 -8.91 -15.01
N ASN A 43 0.57 -9.38 -15.61
CA ASN A 43 1.53 -10.22 -14.90
C ASN A 43 2.28 -9.32 -13.89
N ASP A 44 2.11 -9.63 -12.62
CA ASP A 44 2.68 -8.88 -11.50
C ASP A 44 3.71 -9.68 -10.67
N GLN A 45 4.20 -10.79 -11.22
CA GLN A 45 5.17 -11.66 -10.53
C GLN A 45 6.49 -10.96 -10.22
N ASP A 46 6.90 -9.99 -11.06
CA ASP A 46 8.14 -9.25 -10.89
C ASP A 46 7.95 -7.94 -10.10
N TRP A 47 6.79 -7.72 -9.54
CA TRP A 47 6.56 -6.57 -8.69
C TRP A 47 7.31 -6.70 -7.36
N HIS A 48 7.72 -5.55 -6.82
CA HIS A 48 8.31 -5.51 -5.48
C HIS A 48 7.27 -5.95 -4.43
N ILE A 49 7.76 -6.35 -3.27
CA ILE A 49 6.90 -6.71 -2.13
C ILE A 49 7.08 -5.67 -1.05
N MET A 50 5.98 -5.11 -0.59
CA MET A 50 5.93 -4.10 0.46
C MET A 50 4.98 -4.57 1.56
N SER A 51 5.45 -4.55 2.80
CA SER A 51 4.57 -4.79 3.94
C SER A 51 3.63 -3.61 4.16
N VAL A 52 2.38 -3.90 4.48
CA VAL A 52 1.35 -2.89 4.77
C VAL A 52 0.78 -3.18 6.16
N PRO A 53 0.67 -2.19 7.04
CA PRO A 53 1.00 -0.77 6.86
C PRO A 53 2.51 -0.50 6.89
N ASN A 54 3.00 0.34 5.99
CA ASN A 54 4.39 0.80 5.95
C ASN A 54 4.54 2.01 5.03
N PHE A 55 5.72 2.64 5.06
CA PHE A 55 6.11 3.70 4.15
C PHE A 55 7.07 3.13 3.10
N TRP A 56 6.97 3.57 1.85
CA TRP A 56 7.99 3.20 0.86
C TRP A 56 9.27 4.05 0.99
N THR A 57 9.18 5.19 1.66
CA THR A 57 10.36 5.97 2.06
C THR A 57 10.83 5.46 3.41
N PRO A 58 12.12 5.24 3.61
CA PRO A 58 12.64 4.88 4.92
C PRO A 58 12.17 5.86 5.98
N ILE A 59 11.66 5.35 7.08
CA ILE A 59 11.20 6.19 8.17
C ILE A 59 12.43 6.83 8.82
N ARG A 60 12.43 8.14 8.85
CA ARG A 60 13.41 8.92 9.59
C ARG A 60 12.69 9.55 10.76
N ILE A 61 12.99 9.06 11.94
CA ILE A 61 12.32 9.49 13.16
C ILE A 61 13.20 10.53 13.85
N TRP A 62 12.58 11.61 14.29
CA TRP A 62 13.18 12.56 15.19
C TRP A 62 13.14 11.97 16.60
N LEU A 63 14.31 11.69 17.15
CA LEU A 63 14.44 11.22 18.51
C LEU A 63 15.01 12.33 19.37
N HIS A 64 14.27 12.72 20.38
CA HIS A 64 14.74 13.71 21.39
C HIS A 64 15.27 15.01 20.80
N GLY A 65 14.68 15.50 19.72
CA GLY A 65 15.12 16.72 19.05
C GLY A 65 16.40 16.58 18.20
N GLU A 66 16.85 15.35 17.99
CA GLU A 66 18.01 15.05 17.15
C GLU A 66 17.70 15.23 15.66
N THR A 67 18.73 15.48 14.88
CA THR A 67 18.60 15.55 13.43
C THR A 67 18.35 14.17 12.82
N MET A 68 17.65 14.15 11.71
CA MET A 68 17.37 12.89 10.98
C MET A 68 18.67 12.20 10.58
N PRO A 69 18.70 10.85 10.59
CA PRO A 69 19.82 10.09 10.09
C PRO A 69 20.20 10.52 8.67
N SER A 70 21.49 10.72 8.44
CA SER A 70 21.98 11.08 7.12
C SER A 70 21.90 9.88 6.17
N PRO A 71 21.44 10.07 4.93
CA PRO A 71 21.50 9.02 3.91
C PRO A 71 22.90 8.47 3.64
N LYS A 72 23.93 9.21 4.02
CA LYS A 72 25.34 8.83 3.83
C LYS A 72 25.92 8.01 4.98
N GLY A 73 25.11 7.54 5.90
CA GLY A 73 25.54 6.65 6.97
C GLY A 73 26.15 7.32 8.19
N ALA A 74 26.14 8.64 8.28
CA ALA A 74 26.55 9.33 9.51
C ALA A 74 25.48 9.16 10.59
N GLN A 75 25.82 8.48 11.67
CA GLN A 75 24.90 8.28 12.78
C GLN A 75 24.63 9.60 13.49
N PRO A 76 23.36 10.01 13.63
CA PRO A 76 23.03 11.20 14.41
C PRO A 76 23.38 11.02 15.88
N LYS A 77 23.79 12.10 16.51
CA LYS A 77 24.07 12.11 17.94
C LYS A 77 22.80 11.75 18.73
N GLY A 78 22.94 10.84 19.68
CA GLY A 78 21.83 10.42 20.55
C GLY A 78 20.99 9.25 20.00
N VAL A 79 21.21 8.82 18.76
CA VAL A 79 20.57 7.62 18.21
C VAL A 79 21.39 6.39 18.58
N SER A 80 20.75 5.34 19.08
CA SER A 80 21.44 4.11 19.38
C SER A 80 21.92 3.39 18.10
N ASP A 81 23.02 2.68 18.19
CA ASP A 81 23.58 1.93 17.07
C ASP A 81 22.54 0.93 16.50
N THR A 82 21.83 0.23 17.38
CA THR A 82 20.81 -0.74 16.99
C THR A 82 19.68 -0.08 16.21
N TYR A 83 19.21 1.06 16.66
CA TYR A 83 18.14 1.79 15.99
C TYR A 83 18.59 2.29 14.61
N TYR A 84 19.77 2.89 14.55
CA TYR A 84 20.32 3.38 13.29
C TYR A 84 20.52 2.24 12.28
N GLN A 85 21.05 1.11 12.72
CA GLN A 85 21.21 -0.07 11.88
C GLN A 85 19.90 -0.58 11.32
N GLN A 86 18.85 -0.64 12.15
CA GLN A 86 17.51 -1.05 11.69
C GLN A 86 16.97 -0.14 10.59
N GLU A 87 17.16 1.17 10.71
CA GLU A 87 16.72 2.11 9.67
C GLU A 87 17.57 2.00 8.39
N THR A 88 18.87 1.75 8.53
CA THR A 88 19.76 1.53 7.39
C THR A 88 19.40 0.23 6.66
N ASP A 89 19.16 -0.84 7.38
CA ASP A 89 18.76 -2.13 6.82
C ASP A 89 17.42 -2.01 6.07
N ARG A 90 16.48 -1.25 6.59
CA ARG A 90 15.21 -0.98 5.91
C ARG A 90 15.42 -0.19 4.61
N CYS A 91 16.35 0.76 4.59
CA CYS A 91 16.70 1.50 3.39
C CYS A 91 17.35 0.58 2.34
N GLU A 92 18.23 -0.30 2.74
CA GLU A 92 18.96 -1.23 1.87
C GLU A 92 18.05 -2.31 1.26
N ASN A 93 16.96 -2.65 1.93
CA ASN A 93 15.98 -3.61 1.44
C ASN A 93 15.10 -3.10 0.29
N TYR A 94 15.15 -1.80 0.00
CA TYR A 94 14.42 -1.25 -1.13
C TYR A 94 15.17 -1.49 -2.44
N THR A 95 14.51 -2.18 -3.36
CA THR A 95 15.04 -2.50 -4.70
C THR A 95 14.67 -1.45 -5.75
N PHE A 96 14.23 -0.29 -5.32
CA PHE A 96 13.84 0.84 -6.15
C PHE A 96 14.33 2.17 -5.55
N ASP A 97 14.40 3.20 -6.39
CA ASP A 97 14.77 4.54 -5.94
C ASP A 97 13.56 5.27 -5.37
N TYR A 98 13.45 5.27 -4.03
CA TYR A 98 12.36 5.94 -3.34
C TYR A 98 12.39 7.48 -3.49
N HIS A 99 13.53 8.08 -3.82
CA HIS A 99 13.61 9.53 -4.07
C HIS A 99 12.92 9.92 -5.37
N ARG A 100 12.96 9.05 -6.38
CA ARG A 100 12.30 9.26 -7.66
C ARG A 100 10.81 8.92 -7.63
N THR A 101 10.36 8.19 -6.62
CA THR A 101 8.98 7.72 -6.52
C THR A 101 8.06 8.86 -6.10
N LYS A 102 7.27 9.37 -7.03
CA LYS A 102 6.26 10.42 -6.78
C LYS A 102 4.95 9.82 -6.28
N TYR A 103 4.53 8.74 -6.90
CA TYR A 103 3.43 7.90 -6.48
C TYR A 103 3.77 6.44 -6.73
N ALA A 104 3.04 5.56 -6.09
CA ALA A 104 3.24 4.13 -6.21
C ALA A 104 1.91 3.39 -6.27
N TRP A 105 1.96 2.22 -6.83
CA TRP A 105 0.85 1.31 -6.97
C TRP A 105 1.03 0.12 -6.05
N TYR A 106 0.01 -0.16 -5.25
CA TYR A 106 -0.09 -1.34 -4.40
C TYR A 106 -1.16 -2.26 -4.98
N ARG A 107 -0.88 -3.55 -5.06
CA ARG A 107 -1.83 -4.55 -5.54
C ARG A 107 -1.97 -5.65 -4.49
N GLN A 108 -3.21 -6.05 -4.23
CA GLN A 108 -3.53 -7.18 -3.36
C GLN A 108 -4.60 -8.03 -4.02
N TRP A 109 -4.29 -9.29 -4.20
CA TRP A 109 -5.25 -10.27 -4.65
C TRP A 109 -6.03 -10.80 -3.46
N LEU A 110 -7.35 -10.74 -3.57
CA LEU A 110 -8.30 -11.18 -2.54
C LEU A 110 -9.22 -12.24 -3.12
N GLU A 111 -9.17 -13.44 -2.57
CA GLU A 111 -10.08 -14.51 -2.94
C GLU A 111 -11.24 -14.57 -1.95
N LEU A 112 -12.45 -14.40 -2.46
CA LEU A 112 -13.67 -14.38 -1.66
C LEU A 112 -14.48 -15.66 -1.89
N PRO A 113 -15.15 -16.18 -0.84
CA PRO A 113 -15.98 -17.36 -0.95
C PRO A 113 -17.28 -17.08 -1.72
N PRO A 114 -18.00 -18.12 -2.17
CA PRO A 114 -19.37 -17.97 -2.63
C PRO A 114 -20.30 -17.37 -1.56
N GLY A 115 -21.40 -16.79 -1.97
CA GLY A 115 -22.42 -16.27 -1.04
C GLY A 115 -22.20 -14.84 -0.58
N ILE A 116 -21.31 -14.09 -1.22
CA ILE A 116 -21.11 -12.66 -0.98
C ILE A 116 -22.09 -11.77 -1.74
N GLU A 117 -22.81 -12.31 -2.67
CA GLU A 117 -23.79 -11.57 -3.48
C GLU A 117 -24.84 -10.93 -2.57
N GLY A 118 -25.13 -9.64 -2.83
CA GLY A 118 -26.09 -8.87 -2.05
C GLY A 118 -25.60 -8.44 -0.66
N LYS A 119 -24.40 -8.84 -0.25
CA LYS A 119 -23.78 -8.38 1.01
C LYS A 119 -23.15 -7.00 0.82
N LYS A 120 -23.10 -6.24 1.91
CA LYS A 120 -22.38 -4.98 1.95
C LYS A 120 -20.90 -5.26 2.24
N LEU A 121 -20.04 -4.88 1.30
CA LEU A 121 -18.61 -5.11 1.36
C LEU A 121 -17.89 -3.76 1.33
N ILE A 122 -17.24 -3.42 2.44
CA ILE A 122 -16.53 -2.14 2.60
C ILE A 122 -15.04 -2.41 2.78
N LEU A 123 -14.24 -1.74 1.97
CA LEU A 123 -12.79 -1.65 2.18
C LEU A 123 -12.50 -0.41 3.02
N THR A 124 -11.79 -0.58 4.11
CA THR A 124 -11.42 0.50 5.02
C THR A 124 -9.92 0.65 5.10
N PHE A 125 -9.44 1.88 4.92
CA PHE A 125 -8.04 2.26 5.09
C PHE A 125 -7.96 3.33 6.17
N ASP A 126 -7.25 3.07 7.25
CA ASP A 126 -7.20 3.96 8.41
C ASP A 126 -6.46 5.26 8.11
N ALA A 127 -5.41 5.18 7.31
CA ALA A 127 -4.67 6.35 6.86
C ALA A 127 -3.90 6.06 5.57
N VAL A 128 -3.99 6.97 4.62
CA VAL A 128 -3.14 6.98 3.43
C VAL A 128 -2.58 8.39 3.26
N SER A 129 -1.26 8.48 3.04
CA SER A 129 -0.59 9.77 2.95
C SER A 129 -1.05 10.57 1.73
N LYS A 130 -1.45 11.81 1.96
CA LYS A 130 -1.76 12.90 1.01
C LYS A 130 -2.87 12.65 0.01
N ALA A 131 -2.78 11.64 -0.84
CA ALA A 131 -3.86 11.30 -1.76
C ALA A 131 -3.80 9.82 -2.15
N ALA A 132 -4.96 9.24 -2.36
CA ALA A 132 -5.09 7.86 -2.81
C ALA A 132 -6.26 7.69 -3.78
N GLU A 133 -6.10 6.74 -4.69
CA GLU A 133 -7.17 6.21 -5.54
C GLU A 133 -7.25 4.70 -5.30
N ILE A 134 -8.45 4.20 -5.06
CA ILE A 134 -8.71 2.79 -4.79
C ILE A 134 -9.51 2.21 -5.93
N TYR A 135 -8.96 1.18 -6.55
CA TYR A 135 -9.57 0.44 -7.66
C TYR A 135 -9.90 -0.98 -7.21
N ILE A 136 -11.03 -1.47 -7.66
CA ILE A 136 -11.45 -2.86 -7.47
C ILE A 136 -11.72 -3.46 -8.84
N ASN A 137 -11.02 -4.52 -9.18
CA ASN A 137 -11.12 -5.20 -10.47
C ASN A 137 -11.03 -4.24 -11.68
N GLY A 138 -10.13 -3.27 -11.59
CA GLY A 138 -9.87 -2.29 -12.64
C GLY A 138 -10.81 -1.07 -12.65
N THR A 139 -11.79 -1.01 -11.77
CA THR A 139 -12.76 0.09 -11.68
C THR A 139 -12.45 0.96 -10.47
N LEU A 140 -12.43 2.29 -10.66
CA LEU A 140 -12.25 3.23 -9.56
C LEU A 140 -13.42 3.14 -8.59
N ALA A 141 -13.14 2.78 -7.34
CA ALA A 141 -14.14 2.70 -6.28
C ALA A 141 -14.24 4.01 -5.49
N THR A 142 -13.12 4.61 -5.17
CA THR A 142 -13.07 5.90 -4.47
C THR A 142 -11.71 6.59 -4.65
N SER A 143 -11.69 7.88 -4.40
CA SER A 143 -10.47 8.67 -4.29
C SER A 143 -10.52 9.54 -3.04
N HIS A 144 -9.35 9.85 -2.49
CA HIS A 144 -9.23 10.64 -1.28
C HIS A 144 -8.05 11.62 -1.40
N ILE A 145 -8.26 12.83 -0.92
CA ILE A 145 -7.22 13.86 -0.78
C ILE A 145 -7.20 14.31 0.67
N GLY A 146 -6.06 14.18 1.31
CA GLY A 146 -5.85 14.56 2.71
C GLY A 146 -4.88 13.62 3.42
N MET A 147 -4.27 14.08 4.50
CA MET A 147 -3.25 13.31 5.23
C MET A 147 -3.83 12.46 6.36
N TYR A 148 -5.03 12.77 6.81
CA TYR A 148 -5.64 12.13 7.97
C TYR A 148 -7.09 11.77 7.67
N GLY A 149 -7.50 10.66 8.23
CA GLY A 149 -8.86 10.18 8.14
C GLY A 149 -8.98 8.81 7.50
N GLU A 150 -10.05 8.15 7.87
CA GLU A 150 -10.41 6.85 7.32
C GLU A 150 -10.94 7.00 5.89
N ILE A 151 -10.44 6.16 4.99
CA ILE A 151 -10.97 6.03 3.64
C ILE A 151 -11.83 4.78 3.58
N ARG A 152 -13.06 4.92 3.12
CA ARG A 152 -14.00 3.81 2.93
C ARG A 152 -14.38 3.70 1.46
N ALA A 153 -14.16 2.53 0.90
CA ALA A 153 -14.57 2.20 -0.46
C ALA A 153 -15.65 1.13 -0.42
N ASP A 154 -16.83 1.44 -0.97
CA ASP A 154 -17.89 0.45 -1.12
C ASP A 154 -17.59 -0.47 -2.32
N GLY A 155 -17.24 -1.71 -2.01
CA GLY A 155 -16.94 -2.74 -2.98
C GLY A 155 -18.10 -3.66 -3.31
N SER A 156 -19.29 -3.41 -2.77
CA SER A 156 -20.42 -4.34 -2.85
C SER A 156 -20.83 -4.70 -4.27
N ARG A 157 -20.64 -3.79 -5.23
CA ARG A 157 -20.96 -4.01 -6.66
C ARG A 157 -19.76 -4.44 -7.49
N LEU A 158 -18.54 -4.31 -6.97
CA LEU A 158 -17.30 -4.53 -7.72
C LEU A 158 -16.60 -5.84 -7.31
N LEU A 159 -16.75 -6.26 -6.07
CA LEU A 159 -16.22 -7.52 -5.57
C LEU A 159 -17.13 -8.67 -5.98
N LYS A 160 -16.51 -9.79 -6.33
CA LYS A 160 -17.18 -11.02 -6.80
C LYS A 160 -16.65 -12.24 -6.07
N PRO A 161 -17.35 -13.37 -6.05
CA PRO A 161 -16.77 -14.65 -5.63
C PRO A 161 -15.53 -15.00 -6.45
N GLY A 162 -14.55 -15.62 -5.82
CA GLY A 162 -13.28 -15.97 -6.43
C GLY A 162 -12.27 -14.82 -6.32
N LYS A 163 -11.39 -14.72 -7.30
CA LYS A 163 -10.28 -13.77 -7.30
C LYS A 163 -10.73 -12.35 -7.59
N ASN A 164 -10.30 -11.43 -6.75
CA ASN A 164 -10.48 -9.99 -6.91
C ASN A 164 -9.14 -9.29 -6.80
N LEU A 165 -8.97 -8.22 -7.54
CA LEU A 165 -7.81 -7.35 -7.46
C LEU A 165 -8.18 -6.03 -6.78
N ILE A 166 -7.49 -5.71 -5.70
CA ILE A 166 -7.53 -4.39 -5.07
C ILE A 166 -6.24 -3.67 -5.47
N THR A 167 -6.38 -2.51 -6.09
CA THR A 167 -5.24 -1.67 -6.46
C THR A 167 -5.38 -0.32 -5.76
N VAL A 168 -4.33 0.11 -5.10
CA VAL A 168 -4.27 1.41 -4.43
C VAL A 168 -3.13 2.22 -5.03
N LYS A 169 -3.47 3.37 -5.62
CA LYS A 169 -2.49 4.38 -6.01
C LYS A 169 -2.30 5.32 -4.84
N VAL A 170 -1.08 5.46 -4.38
CA VAL A 170 -0.72 6.37 -3.28
C VAL A 170 0.21 7.44 -3.80
N MET A 171 -0.11 8.71 -3.55
CA MET A 171 0.71 9.85 -3.94
C MET A 171 1.50 10.39 -2.74
N ARG A 172 2.80 10.59 -2.94
CA ARG A 172 3.69 11.14 -1.93
C ARG A 172 3.54 12.65 -1.79
N LYS A 173 3.36 13.35 -2.92
CA LYS A 173 3.26 14.80 -2.98
C LYS A 173 2.24 15.19 -4.05
N MET A 174 1.39 16.15 -3.74
CA MET A 174 0.54 16.74 -4.78
C MET A 174 1.40 17.68 -5.64
N ASP A 175 1.27 17.55 -6.96
CA ASP A 175 1.89 18.50 -7.88
C ASP A 175 1.35 19.91 -7.59
N GLY A 176 2.24 20.86 -7.30
CA GLY A 176 1.86 22.24 -7.01
C GLY A 176 2.04 22.70 -5.57
N SER A 177 2.44 21.86 -4.65
CA SER A 177 2.87 22.30 -3.31
C SER A 177 4.38 22.51 -3.30
N THR A 178 4.83 23.75 -3.44
CA THR A 178 6.20 24.21 -3.13
C THR A 178 6.51 24.07 -1.66
#